data_5d4940f167a0e5ff53f964c8fb3efa01
#
_entry.id   5d4940f167a0e5ff53f964c8fb3efa01
#
_cell.length_a   1.000
_cell.length_b   1.000
_cell.length_c   1.000
_cell.angle_alpha   90.00
_cell.angle_beta   90.00
_cell.angle_gamma   90.00
#
_symmetry.space_group_name_H-M   'P 1'
#
loop_
_entity.id
_entity.type
_entity.pdbx_description
1 polymer ?
#
loop_
_entity_poly.entity_id
_entity_poly.type
_entity_poly.pdbx_seq_one_letter_code
_entity_poly.pdbx_strand_id
1 'polypeptide(L)'
;LKRKIFADLDKIAPPGAILASNSSFIVSSRIADATNRPSQVCNLHFFNPALVMKLVEVVQGPHVSDETAKCMMDFCLKIDKIPIHIKKEVDGFVLNRIFAAINKEAVWMLEMGVASFEDIDKACVYGAGHPMGPFRLMDLTGIDLSYDIGMSHFYESGDPAHLPSPNIVKRYTEGKFGQKTGEGWYSYKK
;
A
#
# COMPACT_ATOMS: atom_id res chain seq x y z
N LEU A 1 17.66 -6.13 4.67
CA LEU A 1 17.13 -7.51 4.56
C LEU A 1 16.79 -7.86 3.12
N LYS A 2 15.86 -7.14 2.41
CA LYS A 2 15.40 -7.49 1.04
C LYS A 2 16.54 -7.61 0.03
N ARG A 3 17.49 -6.67 -0.01
CA ARG A 3 18.66 -6.71 -0.91
C ARG A 3 19.45 -8.00 -0.74
N LYS A 4 19.69 -8.46 0.51
CA LYS A 4 20.37 -9.73 0.77
C LYS A 4 19.58 -10.92 0.25
N ILE A 5 18.26 -10.96 0.52
CA ILE A 5 17.38 -12.04 0.04
C ILE A 5 17.41 -12.13 -1.49
N PHE A 6 17.31 -10.98 -2.20
CA PHE A 6 17.32 -10.97 -3.66
C PHE A 6 18.68 -11.38 -4.23
N ALA A 7 19.79 -10.97 -3.61
CA ALA A 7 21.12 -11.44 -3.99
C ALA A 7 21.30 -12.95 -3.78
N ASP A 8 20.70 -13.52 -2.73
CA ASP A 8 20.76 -14.96 -2.49
C ASP A 8 19.84 -15.73 -3.47
N LEU A 9 18.64 -15.20 -3.74
CA LEU A 9 17.74 -15.76 -4.75
C LEU A 9 18.35 -15.74 -6.15
N ASP A 10 19.08 -14.69 -6.51
CA ASP A 10 19.73 -14.57 -7.81
C ASP A 10 20.73 -15.70 -8.09
N LYS A 11 21.37 -16.21 -7.04
CA LYS A 11 22.37 -17.31 -7.14
C LYS A 11 21.70 -18.67 -7.35
N ILE A 12 20.52 -18.88 -6.78
CA ILE A 12 19.87 -20.20 -6.75
C ILE A 12 18.72 -20.34 -7.74
N ALA A 13 18.12 -19.21 -8.17
CA ALA A 13 17.03 -19.23 -9.15
C ALA A 13 17.53 -19.52 -10.56
N PRO A 14 16.76 -20.25 -11.40
CA PRO A 14 17.11 -20.48 -12.80
C PRO A 14 17.38 -19.16 -13.54
N PRO A 15 18.23 -19.15 -14.59
CA PRO A 15 18.61 -17.93 -15.32
C PRO A 15 17.44 -17.11 -15.87
N GLY A 16 16.33 -17.75 -16.26
CA GLY A 16 15.13 -17.08 -16.77
C GLY A 16 14.10 -16.68 -15.71
N ALA A 17 14.38 -16.91 -14.42
CA ALA A 17 13.42 -16.60 -13.36
C ALA A 17 13.29 -15.09 -13.13
N ILE A 18 12.05 -14.61 -13.05
CA ILE A 18 11.72 -13.25 -12.62
C ILE A 18 11.63 -13.24 -11.09
N LEU A 19 12.29 -12.27 -10.47
CA LEU A 19 12.27 -12.08 -9.03
C LEU A 19 11.32 -10.92 -8.70
N ALA A 20 10.19 -11.23 -8.05
CA ALA A 20 9.16 -10.25 -7.77
C ALA A 20 9.04 -9.96 -6.26
N SER A 21 8.88 -8.69 -5.91
CA SER A 21 8.62 -8.23 -4.55
C SER A 21 7.17 -7.81 -4.37
N ASN A 22 6.52 -8.31 -3.29
CA ASN A 22 5.18 -7.89 -2.88
C ASN A 22 5.20 -6.60 -2.02
N SER A 23 6.33 -5.92 -1.90
CA SER A 23 6.44 -4.73 -1.06
C SER A 23 5.60 -3.57 -1.60
N SER A 24 4.83 -2.92 -0.72
CA SER A 24 3.98 -1.76 -1.07
C SER A 24 4.76 -0.44 -1.19
N PHE A 25 5.88 -0.30 -0.46
CA PHE A 25 6.62 0.96 -0.35
C PHE A 25 8.09 0.86 -0.79
N ILE A 26 8.65 -0.36 -0.84
CA ILE A 26 10.01 -0.56 -1.35
C ILE A 26 9.92 -0.90 -2.83
N VAL A 27 10.21 0.09 -3.66
CA VAL A 27 10.25 -0.07 -5.12
C VAL A 27 11.40 -0.97 -5.56
N SER A 28 11.22 -1.67 -6.68
CA SER A 28 12.17 -2.68 -7.14
C SER A 28 13.52 -2.10 -7.55
N SER A 29 13.60 -0.84 -7.96
CA SER A 29 14.88 -0.16 -8.23
C SER A 29 15.83 -0.08 -7.02
N ARG A 30 15.28 -0.08 -5.80
CA ARG A 30 16.09 -0.11 -4.56
C ARG A 30 16.67 -1.50 -4.25
N ILE A 31 16.34 -2.53 -5.03
CA ILE A 31 16.72 -3.93 -4.77
C ILE A 31 17.40 -4.56 -5.99
N ALA A 32 17.07 -4.14 -7.19
CA ALA A 32 17.44 -4.79 -8.45
C ALA A 32 18.96 -4.86 -8.67
N ASP A 33 19.70 -3.83 -8.25
CA ASP A 33 21.17 -3.75 -8.33
C ASP A 33 21.89 -4.74 -7.40
N ALA A 34 21.18 -5.41 -6.50
CA ALA A 34 21.72 -6.51 -5.71
C ALA A 34 21.73 -7.84 -6.49
N THR A 35 21.22 -7.89 -7.72
CA THR A 35 21.15 -9.08 -8.58
C THR A 35 21.92 -8.87 -9.89
N ASN A 36 22.26 -9.96 -10.57
CA ASN A 36 22.84 -9.93 -11.92
C ASN A 36 21.78 -9.87 -13.03
N ARG A 37 20.50 -9.80 -12.67
CA ARG A 37 19.35 -9.76 -13.60
C ARG A 37 18.39 -8.60 -13.28
N PRO A 38 18.85 -7.33 -13.19
CA PRO A 38 18.02 -6.22 -12.77
C PRO A 38 16.77 -6.06 -13.65
N SER A 39 16.85 -6.35 -14.95
CA SER A 39 15.70 -6.29 -15.87
C SER A 39 14.61 -7.31 -15.58
N GLN A 40 14.89 -8.33 -14.77
CA GLN A 40 13.96 -9.37 -14.31
C GLN A 40 13.56 -9.20 -12.84
N VAL A 41 13.79 -8.02 -12.24
CA VAL A 41 13.39 -7.70 -10.86
C VAL A 41 12.30 -6.64 -10.88
N CYS A 42 11.09 -6.97 -10.39
CA CYS A 42 9.94 -6.05 -10.39
C CYS A 42 9.18 -6.05 -9.07
N ASN A 43 8.23 -5.14 -8.89
CA ASN A 43 7.19 -5.32 -7.89
C ASN A 43 5.97 -5.99 -8.54
N LEU A 44 5.45 -6.99 -7.82
CA LEU A 44 4.18 -7.64 -8.11
C LEU A 44 3.34 -7.56 -6.83
N HIS A 45 2.51 -6.52 -6.76
CA HIS A 45 1.85 -6.13 -5.51
C HIS A 45 0.43 -6.66 -5.43
N PHE A 46 0.22 -7.60 -4.53
CA PHE A 46 -1.08 -8.17 -4.19
C PHE A 46 -1.71 -7.42 -3.02
N PHE A 47 -3.03 -7.37 -3.01
CA PHE A 47 -3.79 -6.78 -1.91
C PHE A 47 -4.27 -7.84 -0.93
N ASN A 48 -4.28 -7.50 0.35
CA ASN A 48 -4.71 -8.40 1.41
C ASN A 48 -6.25 -8.42 1.56
N PRO A 49 -6.91 -9.58 1.65
CA PRO A 49 -6.38 -10.95 1.54
C PRO A 49 -6.10 -11.34 0.07
N ALA A 50 -4.88 -11.79 -0.23
CA ALA A 50 -4.45 -12.05 -1.60
C ALA A 50 -5.30 -13.10 -2.34
N LEU A 51 -5.92 -14.04 -1.63
CA LEU A 51 -6.83 -15.04 -2.22
C LEU A 51 -8.16 -14.42 -2.67
N VAL A 52 -8.64 -13.36 -2.01
CA VAL A 52 -9.93 -12.72 -2.26
C VAL A 52 -9.81 -11.56 -3.21
N MET A 53 -8.82 -10.67 -2.97
CA MET A 53 -8.65 -9.45 -3.75
C MET A 53 -8.13 -9.78 -5.15
N LYS A 54 -8.86 -9.30 -6.17
CA LYS A 54 -8.54 -9.61 -7.57
C LYS A 54 -7.41 -8.73 -8.14
N LEU A 55 -7.26 -7.51 -7.65
CA LEU A 55 -6.29 -6.56 -8.17
C LEU A 55 -4.84 -7.00 -7.88
N VAL A 56 -3.99 -6.87 -8.89
CA VAL A 56 -2.52 -6.95 -8.76
C VAL A 56 -1.88 -5.78 -9.50
N GLU A 57 -0.98 -5.08 -8.85
CA GLU A 57 -0.19 -4.01 -9.45
C GLU A 57 1.13 -4.58 -9.97
N VAL A 58 1.32 -4.56 -11.28
CA VAL A 58 2.57 -4.94 -11.95
C VAL A 58 3.37 -3.66 -12.19
N VAL A 59 4.49 -3.50 -11.48
CA VAL A 59 5.25 -2.24 -11.49
C VAL A 59 6.50 -2.40 -12.35
N GLN A 60 6.54 -1.63 -13.43
CA GLN A 60 7.68 -1.52 -14.32
C GLN A 60 8.53 -0.31 -13.95
N GLY A 61 9.57 -0.56 -13.14
CA GLY A 61 10.61 0.43 -12.88
C GLY A 61 11.52 0.65 -14.10
N PRO A 62 12.41 1.64 -14.08
CA PRO A 62 13.25 2.01 -15.23
C PRO A 62 14.22 0.90 -15.66
N HIS A 63 14.50 -0.06 -14.80
CA HIS A 63 15.38 -1.20 -15.04
C HIS A 63 14.63 -2.44 -15.53
N VAL A 64 13.29 -2.49 -15.38
CA VAL A 64 12.46 -3.65 -15.71
C VAL A 64 12.21 -3.70 -17.23
N SER A 65 12.50 -4.84 -17.86
CA SER A 65 12.25 -4.99 -19.29
C SER A 65 10.75 -5.10 -19.62
N ASP A 66 10.37 -4.73 -20.84
CA ASP A 66 9.00 -4.86 -21.34
C ASP A 66 8.54 -6.32 -21.33
N GLU A 67 9.46 -7.25 -21.63
CA GLU A 67 9.19 -8.70 -21.58
C GLU A 67 8.85 -9.15 -20.16
N THR A 68 9.59 -8.66 -19.15
CA THR A 68 9.33 -8.97 -17.75
C THR A 68 7.96 -8.44 -17.33
N ALA A 69 7.66 -7.17 -17.64
CA ALA A 69 6.37 -6.57 -17.33
C ALA A 69 5.22 -7.34 -18.00
N LYS A 70 5.36 -7.65 -19.30
CA LYS A 70 4.37 -8.43 -20.05
C LYS A 70 4.18 -9.82 -19.44
N CYS A 71 5.27 -10.52 -19.13
CA CYS A 71 5.23 -11.85 -18.53
C CYS A 71 4.45 -11.83 -17.19
N MET A 72 4.66 -10.82 -16.36
CA MET A 72 3.94 -10.68 -15.08
C MET A 72 2.47 -10.32 -15.26
N MET A 73 2.14 -9.49 -16.25
CA MET A 73 0.74 -9.23 -16.62
C MET A 73 0.03 -10.53 -17.04
N ASP A 74 0.65 -11.30 -17.94
CA ASP A 74 0.11 -12.58 -18.42
C ASP A 74 0.01 -13.62 -17.30
N PHE A 75 0.99 -13.65 -16.39
CA PHE A 75 0.97 -14.50 -15.20
C PHE A 75 -0.24 -14.19 -14.30
N CYS A 76 -0.49 -12.90 -14.02
CA CYS A 76 -1.64 -12.51 -13.19
C CYS A 76 -2.97 -12.97 -13.80
N LEU A 77 -3.14 -12.85 -15.12
CA LEU A 77 -4.35 -13.32 -15.80
C LEU A 77 -4.52 -14.84 -15.66
N LYS A 78 -3.42 -15.62 -15.76
CA LYS A 78 -3.44 -17.08 -15.63
C LYS A 78 -3.86 -17.56 -14.22
N ILE A 79 -3.61 -16.74 -13.20
CA ILE A 79 -4.02 -17.04 -11.81
C ILE A 79 -5.32 -16.33 -11.42
N ASP A 80 -6.15 -15.94 -12.41
CA ASP A 80 -7.45 -15.30 -12.21
C ASP A 80 -7.40 -13.98 -11.43
N LYS A 81 -6.33 -13.19 -11.65
CA LYS A 81 -6.20 -11.81 -11.13
C LYS A 81 -6.44 -10.79 -12.23
N ILE A 82 -6.73 -9.56 -11.82
CA ILE A 82 -6.89 -8.39 -12.68
C ILE A 82 -5.64 -7.54 -12.52
N PRO A 83 -4.65 -7.66 -13.43
CA PRO A 83 -3.45 -6.86 -13.34
C PRO A 83 -3.67 -5.44 -13.86
N ILE A 84 -3.02 -4.47 -13.22
CA ILE A 84 -2.81 -3.14 -13.80
C ILE A 84 -1.31 -2.90 -14.01
N HIS A 85 -0.98 -2.27 -15.14
CA HIS A 85 0.40 -1.96 -15.48
C HIS A 85 0.78 -0.56 -14.97
N ILE A 86 1.72 -0.50 -14.02
CA ILE A 86 2.26 0.74 -13.50
C ILE A 86 3.59 1.02 -14.19
N LYS A 87 3.59 2.04 -15.05
CA LYS A 87 4.72 2.40 -15.94
C LYS A 87 5.83 3.20 -15.27
N LYS A 88 5.65 3.63 -14.05
CA LYS A 88 6.63 4.41 -13.29
C LYS A 88 6.53 4.07 -11.81
N GLU A 89 7.66 3.74 -11.22
CA GLU A 89 7.75 3.51 -9.78
C GLU A 89 7.38 4.77 -9.00
N VAL A 90 6.57 4.57 -7.98
CA VAL A 90 6.22 5.57 -6.96
C VAL A 90 5.88 4.82 -5.69
N ASP A 91 6.26 5.36 -4.53
CA ASP A 91 5.94 4.74 -3.23
C ASP A 91 4.42 4.66 -3.03
N GLY A 92 3.94 3.48 -2.59
CA GLY A 92 2.50 3.22 -2.42
C GLY A 92 1.74 2.94 -3.73
N PHE A 93 2.40 2.96 -4.87
CA PHE A 93 1.87 2.67 -6.21
C PHE A 93 0.58 3.46 -6.53
N VAL A 94 -0.47 2.83 -7.08
CA VAL A 94 -1.71 3.52 -7.45
C VAL A 94 -2.72 3.50 -6.32
N LEU A 95 -3.15 2.31 -5.88
CA LEU A 95 -4.30 2.21 -4.97
C LEU A 95 -4.00 2.76 -3.57
N ASN A 96 -2.83 2.45 -3.02
CA ASN A 96 -2.46 2.96 -1.69
C ASN A 96 -2.29 4.49 -1.70
N ARG A 97 -1.84 5.09 -2.81
CA ARG A 97 -1.77 6.55 -2.95
C ARG A 97 -3.15 7.19 -3.00
N ILE A 98 -4.10 6.57 -3.73
CA ILE A 98 -5.48 7.04 -3.76
C ILE A 98 -6.08 6.97 -2.35
N PHE A 99 -5.90 5.86 -1.64
CA PHE A 99 -6.38 5.72 -0.27
C PHE A 99 -5.73 6.72 0.69
N ALA A 100 -4.43 6.97 0.56
CA ALA A 100 -3.75 7.97 1.38
C ALA A 100 -4.32 9.38 1.16
N ALA A 101 -4.63 9.74 -0.09
CA ALA A 101 -5.26 11.02 -0.40
C ALA A 101 -6.68 11.14 0.17
N ILE A 102 -7.49 10.08 0.02
CA ILE A 102 -8.84 10.02 0.60
C ILE A 102 -8.79 10.11 2.13
N ASN A 103 -7.91 9.34 2.76
CA ASN A 103 -7.77 9.33 4.23
C ASN A 103 -7.31 10.70 4.75
N LYS A 104 -6.34 11.34 4.08
CA LYS A 104 -5.84 12.67 4.45
C LYS A 104 -6.96 13.70 4.43
N GLU A 105 -7.75 13.71 3.36
CA GLU A 105 -8.87 14.64 3.19
C GLU A 105 -9.98 14.34 4.21
N ALA A 106 -10.33 13.08 4.42
CA ALA A 106 -11.34 12.66 5.38
C ALA A 106 -10.98 13.11 6.81
N VAL A 107 -9.73 12.89 7.22
CA VAL A 107 -9.26 13.31 8.55
C VAL A 107 -9.21 14.83 8.66
N TRP A 108 -8.80 15.54 7.61
CA TRP A 108 -8.83 17.00 7.59
C TRP A 108 -10.26 17.55 7.75
N MET A 109 -11.26 17.00 7.03
CA MET A 109 -12.67 17.40 7.19
C MET A 109 -13.17 17.20 8.64
N LEU A 110 -12.80 16.08 9.26
CA LEU A 110 -13.13 15.83 10.67
C LEU A 110 -12.47 16.87 11.58
N GLU A 111 -11.20 17.18 11.41
CA GLU A 111 -10.44 18.13 12.22
C GLU A 111 -10.97 19.56 12.08
N MET A 112 -11.42 19.93 10.90
CA MET A 112 -12.06 21.22 10.63
C MET A 112 -13.52 21.28 11.08
N GLY A 113 -14.06 20.20 11.62
CA GLY A 113 -15.46 20.14 12.09
C GLY A 113 -16.49 20.22 10.96
N VAL A 114 -16.11 19.86 9.74
CA VAL A 114 -17.03 19.84 8.57
C VAL A 114 -18.13 18.81 8.77
N ALA A 115 -17.78 17.61 9.23
CA ALA A 115 -18.71 16.53 9.55
C ALA A 115 -18.11 15.55 10.54
N SER A 116 -18.96 14.70 11.15
CA SER A 116 -18.50 13.57 11.96
C SER A 116 -17.83 12.51 11.09
N PHE A 117 -16.97 11.69 11.70
CA PHE A 117 -16.31 10.61 10.95
C PHE A 117 -17.32 9.59 10.44
N GLU A 118 -18.43 9.37 11.16
CA GLU A 118 -19.54 8.51 10.73
C GLU A 118 -20.23 9.04 9.48
N ASP A 119 -20.45 10.36 9.41
CA ASP A 119 -21.13 10.98 8.28
C ASP A 119 -20.23 11.07 7.04
N ILE A 120 -18.92 11.27 7.22
CA ILE A 120 -17.94 11.18 6.14
C ILE A 120 -17.92 9.75 5.57
N ASP A 121 -17.90 8.72 6.41
CA ASP A 121 -17.98 7.33 5.97
C ASP A 121 -19.27 7.06 5.21
N LYS A 122 -20.44 7.53 5.70
CA LYS A 122 -21.73 7.40 5.01
C LYS A 122 -21.72 8.09 3.65
N ALA A 123 -21.11 9.28 3.54
CA ALA A 123 -21.00 9.99 2.28
C ALA A 123 -20.24 9.17 1.22
N CYS A 124 -19.13 8.54 1.60
CA CYS A 124 -18.37 7.66 0.72
C CYS A 124 -19.16 6.39 0.33
N VAL A 125 -19.84 5.77 1.29
CA VAL A 125 -20.61 4.53 1.05
C VAL A 125 -21.84 4.81 0.18
N TYR A 126 -22.68 5.75 0.58
CA TYR A 126 -23.98 5.94 -0.06
C TYR A 126 -23.94 6.94 -1.22
N GLY A 127 -22.98 7.87 -1.23
CA GLY A 127 -22.81 8.85 -2.30
C GLY A 127 -21.88 8.39 -3.42
N ALA A 128 -20.80 7.68 -3.08
CA ALA A 128 -19.81 7.25 -4.05
C ALA A 128 -19.80 5.72 -4.30
N GLY A 129 -20.62 4.95 -3.59
CA GLY A 129 -20.72 3.49 -3.75
C GLY A 129 -19.49 2.73 -3.23
N HIS A 130 -18.71 3.31 -2.33
CA HIS A 130 -17.57 2.60 -1.72
C HIS A 130 -18.09 1.45 -0.84
N PRO A 131 -17.41 0.29 -0.79
CA PRO A 131 -17.80 -0.83 0.07
C PRO A 131 -17.70 -0.51 1.56
N MET A 132 -16.83 0.45 1.92
CA MET A 132 -16.69 1.03 3.26
C MET A 132 -16.10 2.44 3.17
N GLY A 133 -16.36 3.25 4.17
CA GLY A 133 -15.79 4.58 4.25
C GLY A 133 -14.33 4.60 4.73
N PRO A 134 -13.64 5.76 4.61
CA PRO A 134 -12.22 5.89 4.91
C PRO A 134 -11.86 5.57 6.37
N PHE A 135 -12.69 5.94 7.32
CA PHE A 135 -12.42 5.68 8.75
C PHE A 135 -12.57 4.19 9.09
N ARG A 136 -13.57 3.50 8.54
CA ARG A 136 -13.68 2.05 8.67
C ARG A 136 -12.54 1.32 7.98
N LEU A 137 -12.07 1.84 6.84
CA LEU A 137 -10.91 1.27 6.14
C LEU A 137 -9.63 1.44 6.96
N MET A 138 -9.41 2.60 7.59
CA MET A 138 -8.29 2.82 8.52
C MET A 138 -8.35 1.87 9.71
N ASP A 139 -9.53 1.62 10.27
CA ASP A 139 -9.70 0.65 11.37
C ASP A 139 -9.45 -0.80 10.93
N LEU A 140 -9.77 -1.14 9.69
CA LEU A 140 -9.52 -2.47 9.13
C LEU A 140 -8.03 -2.70 8.88
N THR A 141 -7.34 -1.72 8.31
CA THR A 141 -5.91 -1.84 7.96
C THR A 141 -4.99 -1.60 9.16
N GLY A 142 -5.45 -0.83 10.11
CA GLY A 142 -4.73 -0.43 11.31
C GLY A 142 -4.28 1.03 11.29
N ILE A 143 -4.69 1.79 12.30
CA ILE A 143 -4.33 3.21 12.47
C ILE A 143 -2.82 3.36 12.73
N ASP A 144 -2.19 2.39 13.38
CA ASP A 144 -0.73 2.31 13.52
C ASP A 144 -0.01 2.29 12.17
N LEU A 145 -0.53 1.58 11.19
CA LEU A 145 0.02 1.61 9.82
C LEU A 145 -0.04 3.02 9.23
N SER A 146 -1.15 3.74 9.42
CA SER A 146 -1.27 5.14 8.98
C SER A 146 -0.26 6.06 9.66
N TYR A 147 -0.02 5.86 10.95
CA TYR A 147 0.99 6.58 11.72
C TYR A 147 2.41 6.29 11.20
N ASP A 148 2.76 5.01 11.09
CA ASP A 148 4.10 4.57 10.71
C ASP A 148 4.47 5.02 9.28
N ILE A 149 3.52 4.97 8.34
CA ILE A 149 3.71 5.46 6.97
C ILE A 149 3.97 6.97 6.98
N GLY A 150 3.15 7.75 7.70
CA GLY A 150 3.35 9.19 7.81
C GLY A 150 4.73 9.53 8.38
N MET A 151 5.12 8.89 9.47
CA MET A 151 6.44 9.08 10.09
C MET A 151 7.58 8.66 9.18
N SER A 152 7.44 7.55 8.45
CA SER A 152 8.46 7.10 7.48
C SER A 152 8.68 8.14 6.38
N HIS A 153 7.60 8.67 5.81
CA HIS A 153 7.68 9.73 4.80
C HIS A 153 8.29 11.02 5.35
N PHE A 154 7.94 11.38 6.59
CA PHE A 154 8.55 12.53 7.25
C PHE A 154 10.06 12.34 7.46
N TYR A 155 10.49 11.18 7.96
CA TYR A 155 11.92 10.90 8.14
C TYR A 155 12.72 10.89 6.83
N GLU A 156 12.10 10.45 5.72
CA GLU A 156 12.74 10.44 4.41
C GLU A 156 12.81 11.84 3.76
N SER A 157 11.78 12.67 3.93
CA SER A 157 11.64 13.95 3.23
C SER A 157 12.00 15.18 4.06
N GLY A 158 11.84 15.09 5.40
CA GLY A 158 11.89 16.25 6.30
C GLY A 158 10.69 17.19 6.17
N ASP A 159 9.69 16.86 5.34
CA ASP A 159 8.52 17.70 5.10
C ASP A 159 7.43 17.48 6.17
N PRO A 160 7.11 18.51 6.99
CA PRO A 160 6.05 18.42 8.00
C PRO A 160 4.68 18.05 7.44
N ALA A 161 4.42 18.24 6.14
CA ALA A 161 3.17 17.84 5.49
C ALA A 161 2.94 16.32 5.49
N HIS A 162 3.96 15.53 5.80
CA HIS A 162 3.88 14.07 5.95
C HIS A 162 3.60 13.62 7.39
N LEU A 163 3.70 14.52 8.37
CA LEU A 163 3.41 14.14 9.76
C LEU A 163 1.97 13.61 9.88
N PRO A 164 1.78 12.55 10.69
CA PRO A 164 0.44 12.08 11.00
C PRO A 164 -0.38 13.18 11.68
N SER A 165 -1.67 13.26 11.37
CA SER A 165 -2.56 14.24 11.98
C SER A 165 -2.71 14.03 13.49
N PRO A 166 -3.07 15.07 14.25
CA PRO A 166 -3.28 14.97 15.71
C PRO A 166 -4.24 13.84 16.11
N ASN A 167 -5.29 13.61 15.30
CA ASN A 167 -6.27 12.54 15.55
C ASN A 167 -5.67 11.13 15.36
N ILE A 168 -4.77 10.95 14.40
CA ILE A 168 -4.04 9.70 14.20
C ILE A 168 -3.05 9.49 15.34
N VAL A 169 -2.27 10.54 15.69
CA VAL A 169 -1.31 10.48 16.81
C VAL A 169 -2.01 10.11 18.11
N LYS A 170 -3.15 10.74 18.41
CA LYS A 170 -3.94 10.46 19.63
C LYS A 170 -4.32 8.97 19.69
N ARG A 171 -4.90 8.41 18.63
CA ARG A 171 -5.29 7.00 18.59
C ARG A 171 -4.11 6.06 18.71
N TYR A 172 -3.01 6.41 18.05
CA TYR A 172 -1.77 5.65 18.14
C TYR A 172 -1.24 5.57 19.57
N THR A 173 -1.17 6.71 20.27
CA THR A 173 -0.68 6.77 21.66
C THR A 173 -1.63 6.09 22.67
N GLU A 174 -2.94 6.06 22.35
CA GLU A 174 -3.95 5.36 23.16
C GLU A 174 -4.01 3.84 22.85
N GLY A 175 -3.24 3.33 21.89
CA GLY A 175 -3.27 1.93 21.48
C GLY A 175 -4.56 1.52 20.75
N LYS A 176 -5.31 2.49 20.21
CA LYS A 176 -6.57 2.30 19.50
C LYS A 176 -6.31 2.14 18.01
N PHE A 177 -5.91 0.93 17.60
CA PHE A 177 -5.46 0.66 16.23
C PHE A 177 -6.57 0.16 15.30
N GLY A 178 -7.82 0.15 15.75
CA GLY A 178 -8.95 -0.33 14.97
C GLY A 178 -9.37 -1.75 15.36
N GLN A 179 -9.80 -2.54 14.37
CA GLN A 179 -10.38 -3.88 14.62
C GLN A 179 -9.43 -4.81 15.39
N LYS A 180 -8.15 -4.77 15.13
CA LYS A 180 -7.15 -5.64 15.79
C LYS A 180 -6.97 -5.40 17.28
N THR A 181 -7.35 -4.20 17.78
CA THR A 181 -7.31 -3.84 19.20
C THR A 181 -8.72 -3.70 19.81
N GLY A 182 -9.77 -3.92 19.01
CA GLY A 182 -11.16 -3.81 19.40
C GLY A 182 -11.69 -2.37 19.50
N GLU A 183 -10.86 -1.37 19.21
CA GLU A 183 -11.22 0.04 19.19
C GLU A 183 -10.30 0.84 18.26
N GLY A 184 -10.88 1.79 17.53
CA GLY A 184 -10.19 2.72 16.66
C GLY A 184 -11.01 3.99 16.51
N TRP A 185 -11.45 4.31 15.28
CA TRP A 185 -12.50 5.29 15.04
C TRP A 185 -13.83 4.78 15.57
N TYR A 186 -14.09 3.49 15.37
CA TYR A 186 -15.26 2.78 15.86
C TYR A 186 -14.89 1.83 17.01
N SER A 187 -15.91 1.40 17.76
CA SER A 187 -15.78 0.34 18.74
C SER A 187 -16.15 -1.00 18.11
N TYR A 188 -15.32 -2.02 18.32
CA TYR A 188 -15.48 -3.41 17.86
C TYR A 188 -15.57 -4.40 19.01
N LYS A 189 -15.59 -3.88 20.26
CA LYS A 189 -15.79 -4.72 21.44
C LYS A 189 -17.22 -5.27 21.42
N LYS A 190 -17.32 -6.59 21.54
CA LYS A 190 -18.59 -7.30 21.73
C LYS A 190 -19.06 -7.17 23.18
#